data_5b142308112b759d406387b25228b903
#
_entry.id   5b142308112b759d406387b25228b903
#
_cell.length_a   1.000
_cell.length_b   1.000
_cell.length_c   1.000
_cell.angle_alpha   90.00
_cell.angle_beta   90.00
_cell.angle_gamma   90.00
#
_symmetry.space_group_name_H-M   'P 1'
#
loop_
_entity.id
_entity.type
_entity.pdbx_description
1 polymer ?
#
loop_
_entity_poly.entity_id
_entity_poly.type
_entity_poly.pdbx_seq_one_letter_code
_entity_poly.pdbx_strand_id
1 'polypeptide(L)'
;LAVYTDVSDDELRAFVADYDLGEVLSFQGIAEGVENSNFAVRTSRGSYILTLYEKRVAAADLPFFINLMEHLAARGVSCPTPLRTRRGETLRHLKGRPAAMVTFLEGLWPRRIAIAHCRQLGEALARLHAAGADFGMTRANSLSLDGWRNLITATQAQADSVKPGLAAALETEYRALAAAWPSGLPTGVIHADLFPDNVFFLGDRLSGLIDFYFACTDALSYDLAVCLNAWCFEADRSLNVTKARALFQGYEAVRTLTQAERAALPVLARGSALRFLLTRLYDWLNHPPEAFVKPKDPLEYWAKLRFHQGVDDGAAYGLA
;
A
#
# COMPACT_ATOMS: atom_id res chain seq x y z
N LEU A 1 12.20 13.53 10.57
CA LEU A 1 11.73 12.43 11.45
C LEU A 1 10.26 12.17 11.13
N ALA A 2 9.92 10.95 10.70
CA ALA A 2 8.53 10.53 10.48
C ALA A 2 7.84 10.09 11.79
N VAL A 3 8.32 10.55 12.93
CA VAL A 3 7.66 10.38 14.22
C VAL A 3 6.95 11.70 14.54
N TYR A 4 5.63 11.69 14.47
CA TYR A 4 4.78 12.85 14.76
C TYR A 4 4.47 12.98 16.25
N THR A 5 4.36 11.85 16.95
CA THR A 5 4.09 11.77 18.39
C THR A 5 5.31 11.20 19.09
N ASP A 6 5.96 12.03 19.91
CA ASP A 6 7.09 11.59 20.72
C ASP A 6 6.60 10.78 21.92
N VAL A 7 7.34 9.68 22.22
CA VAL A 7 7.04 8.76 23.31
C VAL A 7 8.29 8.65 24.19
N SER A 8 8.13 8.96 25.48
CA SER A 8 9.21 8.82 26.45
C SER A 8 9.49 7.35 26.80
N ASP A 9 10.66 7.07 27.37
CA ASP A 9 11.07 5.72 27.83
C ASP A 9 10.07 5.16 28.85
N ASP A 10 9.65 5.96 29.81
CA ASP A 10 8.70 5.54 30.85
C ASP A 10 7.32 5.20 30.27
N GLU A 11 6.82 6.02 29.34
CA GLU A 11 5.54 5.79 28.67
C GLU A 11 5.55 4.51 27.84
N LEU A 12 6.64 4.28 27.08
CA LEU A 12 6.79 3.09 26.27
C LEU A 12 6.91 1.84 27.15
N ARG A 13 7.71 1.86 28.20
CA ARG A 13 7.83 0.74 29.16
C ARG A 13 6.51 0.42 29.82
N ALA A 14 5.77 1.43 30.27
CA ALA A 14 4.44 1.25 30.84
C ALA A 14 3.46 0.64 29.83
N PHE A 15 3.51 1.06 28.57
CA PHE A 15 2.67 0.49 27.52
C PHE A 15 3.01 -0.97 27.23
N VAL A 16 4.29 -1.30 27.09
CA VAL A 16 4.77 -2.67 26.80
C VAL A 16 4.54 -3.62 27.99
N ALA A 17 4.53 -3.10 29.23
CA ALA A 17 4.30 -3.91 30.44
C ALA A 17 2.94 -4.63 30.45
N ASP A 18 1.95 -4.18 29.66
CA ASP A 18 0.67 -4.88 29.55
C ASP A 18 0.72 -6.12 28.63
N TYR A 19 1.81 -6.29 27.88
CA TYR A 19 2.05 -7.43 27.00
C TYR A 19 2.98 -8.44 27.67
N ASP A 20 2.99 -9.68 27.19
CA ASP A 20 3.96 -10.71 27.61
C ASP A 20 5.18 -10.73 26.69
N LEU A 21 5.87 -9.58 26.56
CA LEU A 21 7.00 -9.39 25.64
C LEU A 21 8.36 -9.31 26.33
N GLY A 22 8.42 -9.47 27.67
CA GLY A 22 9.65 -9.32 28.47
C GLY A 22 10.00 -7.86 28.74
N GLU A 23 11.23 -7.62 29.15
CA GLU A 23 11.73 -6.28 29.48
C GLU A 23 12.14 -5.50 28.22
N VAL A 24 11.80 -4.23 28.16
CA VAL A 24 12.25 -3.33 27.08
C VAL A 24 13.74 -3.04 27.25
N LEU A 25 14.54 -3.44 26.28
CA LEU A 25 15.99 -3.25 26.26
C LEU A 25 16.35 -1.94 25.53
N SER A 26 15.68 -1.65 24.41
CA SER A 26 15.86 -0.41 23.64
C SER A 26 14.65 -0.15 22.77
N PHE A 27 14.46 1.10 22.36
CA PHE A 27 13.53 1.46 21.30
C PHE A 27 14.06 2.65 20.50
N GLN A 28 13.61 2.75 19.26
CA GLN A 28 14.00 3.81 18.34
C GLN A 28 12.85 4.15 17.40
N GLY A 29 12.60 5.44 17.20
CA GLY A 29 11.68 5.93 16.18
C GLY A 29 12.16 5.54 14.77
N ILE A 30 11.26 5.01 13.96
CA ILE A 30 11.51 4.68 12.56
C ILE A 30 11.26 5.95 11.74
N ALA A 31 12.29 6.41 11.03
CA ALA A 31 12.23 7.64 10.23
C ALA A 31 11.48 7.45 8.89
N GLU A 32 11.23 6.22 8.50
CA GLU A 32 10.52 5.85 7.26
C GLU A 32 9.01 5.76 7.52
N GLY A 33 8.22 6.19 6.55
CA GLY A 33 6.75 6.26 6.63
C GLY A 33 6.26 7.69 6.87
N VAL A 34 5.12 8.03 6.28
CA VAL A 34 4.56 9.41 6.31
C VAL A 34 3.19 9.48 6.99
N GLU A 35 2.66 8.36 7.47
CA GLU A 35 1.27 8.30 7.94
C GLU A 35 1.13 8.07 9.44
N ASN A 36 2.01 7.26 10.02
CA ASN A 36 1.96 6.84 11.43
C ASN A 36 3.30 7.04 12.12
N SER A 37 3.30 7.17 13.44
CA SER A 37 4.53 7.14 14.24
C SER A 37 4.88 5.69 14.57
N ASN A 38 5.98 5.21 14.01
CA ASN A 38 6.44 3.84 14.20
C ASN A 38 7.71 3.80 15.07
N PHE A 39 7.78 2.84 15.99
CA PHE A 39 8.95 2.61 16.82
C PHE A 39 9.37 1.14 16.75
N ALA A 40 10.63 0.90 16.44
CA ALA A 40 11.24 -0.41 16.63
C ALA A 40 11.51 -0.60 18.13
N VAL A 41 10.94 -1.63 18.70
CA VAL A 41 11.05 -1.96 20.13
C VAL A 41 11.76 -3.29 20.28
N ARG A 42 12.90 -3.30 20.96
CA ARG A 42 13.63 -4.52 21.31
C ARG A 42 13.39 -4.87 22.78
N THR A 43 13.00 -6.10 23.02
CA THR A 43 12.79 -6.63 24.36
C THR A 43 13.67 -7.85 24.61
N SER A 44 13.65 -8.38 25.86
CA SER A 44 14.32 -9.62 26.19
C SER A 44 13.77 -10.87 25.49
N ARG A 45 12.58 -10.77 24.86
CA ARG A 45 11.91 -11.87 24.13
C ARG A 45 11.88 -11.70 22.62
N GLY A 46 12.31 -10.55 22.08
CA GLY A 46 12.34 -10.33 20.63
C GLY A 46 12.26 -8.88 20.22
N SER A 47 12.06 -8.68 18.92
CA SER A 47 11.87 -7.37 18.30
C SER A 47 10.44 -7.21 17.84
N TYR A 48 9.90 -6.00 17.97
CA TYR A 48 8.51 -5.66 17.69
C TYR A 48 8.42 -4.26 17.09
N ILE A 49 7.28 -3.93 16.50
CA ILE A 49 6.95 -2.58 16.06
C ILE A 49 5.78 -2.07 16.91
N LEU A 50 5.95 -0.90 17.51
CA LEU A 50 4.87 -0.10 18.06
C LEU A 50 4.44 0.93 17.03
N THR A 51 3.18 0.91 16.63
CA THR A 51 2.58 1.89 15.73
C THR A 51 1.57 2.75 16.50
N LEU A 52 1.74 4.07 16.46
CA LEU A 52 0.74 5.04 16.87
C LEU A 52 0.04 5.56 15.62
N TYR A 53 -1.28 5.41 15.56
CA TYR A 53 -2.09 5.83 14.43
C TYR A 53 -2.39 7.32 14.50
N GLU A 54 -1.87 8.04 13.53
CA GLU A 54 -2.01 9.49 13.44
C GLU A 54 -3.30 9.87 12.68
N LYS A 55 -3.45 11.13 12.31
CA LYS A 55 -4.72 11.70 11.80
C LYS A 55 -5.22 11.14 10.47
N ARG A 56 -4.36 10.53 9.65
CA ARG A 56 -4.74 10.05 8.30
C ARG A 56 -5.53 8.75 8.34
N VAL A 57 -5.38 7.95 9.38
CA VAL A 57 -6.11 6.69 9.55
C VAL A 57 -7.35 6.95 10.42
N ALA A 58 -8.53 6.71 9.88
CA ALA A 58 -9.75 6.81 10.66
C ALA A 58 -9.79 5.72 11.75
N ALA A 59 -10.01 6.10 13.00
CA ALA A 59 -10.04 5.16 14.12
C ALA A 59 -11.08 4.05 13.92
N ALA A 60 -12.18 4.33 13.22
CA ALA A 60 -13.21 3.36 12.87
C ALA A 60 -12.73 2.26 11.92
N ASP A 61 -11.69 2.50 11.12
CA ASP A 61 -11.12 1.53 10.18
C ASP A 61 -10.05 0.63 10.83
N LEU A 62 -9.51 1.00 11.99
CA LEU A 62 -8.44 0.24 12.65
C LEU A 62 -8.81 -1.23 12.93
N PRO A 63 -10.03 -1.57 13.37
CA PRO A 63 -10.43 -2.97 13.54
C PRO A 63 -10.33 -3.78 12.25
N PHE A 64 -10.63 -3.19 11.08
CA PHE A 64 -10.48 -3.87 9.79
C PHE A 64 -9.01 -4.25 9.54
N PHE A 65 -8.07 -3.31 9.70
CA PHE A 65 -6.65 -3.57 9.43
C PHE A 65 -6.04 -4.57 10.40
N ILE A 66 -6.34 -4.44 11.69
CA ILE A 66 -5.84 -5.33 12.73
C ILE A 66 -6.34 -6.77 12.51
N ASN A 67 -7.65 -6.94 12.33
CA ASN A 67 -8.23 -8.25 12.07
C ASN A 67 -7.76 -8.85 10.74
N LEU A 68 -7.53 -8.01 9.71
CA LEU A 68 -7.00 -8.46 8.44
C LEU A 68 -5.59 -9.04 8.59
N MET A 69 -4.69 -8.34 9.26
CA MET A 69 -3.32 -8.83 9.49
C MET A 69 -3.31 -10.13 10.30
N GLU A 70 -4.14 -10.24 11.35
CA GLU A 70 -4.29 -11.51 12.10
C GLU A 70 -4.80 -12.64 11.20
N HIS A 71 -5.83 -12.37 10.39
CA HIS A 71 -6.43 -13.34 9.48
C HIS A 71 -5.45 -13.84 8.42
N LEU A 72 -4.71 -12.93 7.79
CA LEU A 72 -3.72 -13.25 6.75
C LEU A 72 -2.53 -14.03 7.34
N ALA A 73 -2.01 -13.60 8.50
CA ALA A 73 -0.91 -14.28 9.18
C ALA A 73 -1.30 -15.71 9.58
N ALA A 74 -2.51 -15.91 10.11
CA ALA A 74 -3.03 -17.23 10.47
C ALA A 74 -3.16 -18.19 9.25
N ARG A 75 -3.21 -17.63 8.00
CA ARG A 75 -3.26 -18.38 6.74
C ARG A 75 -1.92 -18.45 6.02
N GLY A 76 -0.84 -18.11 6.72
CA GLY A 76 0.54 -18.25 6.23
C GLY A 76 1.01 -17.13 5.30
N VAL A 77 0.29 -16.01 5.22
CA VAL A 77 0.81 -14.79 4.59
C VAL A 77 1.84 -14.15 5.51
N SER A 78 3.05 -13.93 4.99
CA SER A 78 4.09 -13.26 5.76
C SER A 78 3.80 -11.77 5.86
N CYS A 79 3.22 -11.35 6.98
CA CYS A 79 2.86 -9.98 7.30
C CYS A 79 2.99 -9.71 8.80
N PRO A 80 3.02 -8.44 9.25
CA PRO A 80 3.01 -8.13 10.67
C PRO A 80 1.79 -8.74 11.35
N THR A 81 2.01 -9.42 12.49
CA THR A 81 0.93 -9.99 13.28
C THR A 81 0.67 -9.11 14.50
N PRO A 82 -0.55 -8.58 14.67
CA PRO A 82 -0.91 -7.83 15.87
C PRO A 82 -0.76 -8.66 17.13
N LEU A 83 -0.22 -8.05 18.18
CA LEU A 83 0.00 -8.67 19.47
C LEU A 83 -1.10 -8.30 20.44
N ARG A 84 -1.49 -9.26 21.28
CA ARG A 84 -2.51 -9.06 22.30
C ARG A 84 -1.88 -8.77 23.65
N THR A 85 -2.48 -7.84 24.37
CA THR A 85 -2.18 -7.66 25.80
C THR A 85 -2.56 -8.90 26.60
N ARG A 86 -2.15 -8.99 27.86
CA ARG A 86 -2.60 -10.04 28.79
C ARG A 86 -4.12 -10.06 28.99
N ARG A 87 -4.82 -8.96 28.63
CA ARG A 87 -6.30 -8.85 28.66
C ARG A 87 -6.95 -9.19 27.31
N GLY A 88 -6.15 -9.55 26.29
CA GLY A 88 -6.63 -9.90 24.95
C GLY A 88 -6.87 -8.72 24.00
N GLU A 89 -6.51 -7.50 24.40
CA GLU A 89 -6.68 -6.29 23.57
C GLU A 89 -5.54 -6.17 22.55
N THR A 90 -5.86 -5.86 21.30
CA THR A 90 -4.89 -5.57 20.22
C THR A 90 -4.69 -4.07 19.99
N LEU A 91 -5.78 -3.28 20.14
CA LEU A 91 -5.75 -1.83 20.03
C LEU A 91 -5.83 -1.20 21.41
N ARG A 92 -4.94 -0.26 21.66
CA ARG A 92 -4.88 0.51 22.90
C ARG A 92 -4.69 2.00 22.59
N HIS A 93 -4.44 2.81 23.62
CA HIS A 93 -4.14 4.22 23.45
C HIS A 93 -2.80 4.55 24.12
N LEU A 94 -1.98 5.32 23.40
CA LEU A 94 -0.75 5.90 23.91
C LEU A 94 -0.68 7.36 23.45
N LYS A 95 -0.41 8.30 24.37
CA LYS A 95 -0.40 9.75 24.07
C LYS A 95 -1.71 10.27 23.41
N GLY A 96 -2.86 9.69 23.78
CA GLY A 96 -4.15 10.03 23.19
C GLY A 96 -4.36 9.52 21.76
N ARG A 97 -3.46 8.71 21.24
CA ARG A 97 -3.56 8.08 19.91
C ARG A 97 -3.89 6.59 20.05
N PRO A 98 -4.69 6.03 19.15
CA PRO A 98 -4.77 4.58 19.03
C PRO A 98 -3.37 4.01 18.75
N ALA A 99 -3.05 2.89 19.35
CA ALA A 99 -1.74 2.26 19.22
C ALA A 99 -1.84 0.74 19.23
N ALA A 100 -0.97 0.07 18.48
CA ALA A 100 -0.86 -1.38 18.43
C ALA A 100 0.61 -1.82 18.43
N MET A 101 0.87 -2.98 19.04
CA MET A 101 2.12 -3.71 18.88
C MET A 101 1.94 -4.78 17.82
N VAL A 102 2.91 -4.89 16.90
CA VAL A 102 2.96 -5.96 15.90
C VAL A 102 4.31 -6.64 15.90
N THR A 103 4.37 -7.85 15.35
CA THR A 103 5.63 -8.56 15.16
C THR A 103 6.56 -7.82 14.21
N PHE A 104 7.85 -7.88 14.47
CA PHE A 104 8.88 -7.37 13.57
C PHE A 104 9.09 -8.35 12.41
N LEU A 105 9.13 -7.86 11.18
CA LEU A 105 9.51 -8.64 10.01
C LEU A 105 10.94 -8.35 9.61
N GLU A 106 11.73 -9.42 9.45
CA GLU A 106 13.09 -9.31 8.98
C GLU A 106 13.14 -9.12 7.45
N GLY A 107 14.03 -8.27 7.00
CA GLY A 107 14.25 -8.03 5.59
C GLY A 107 14.42 -6.55 5.27
N LEU A 108 14.69 -6.29 4.00
CA LEU A 108 14.85 -4.95 3.45
C LEU A 108 14.07 -4.87 2.14
N TRP A 109 13.53 -3.71 1.84
CA TRP A 109 12.97 -3.45 0.52
C TRP A 109 14.08 -3.35 -0.55
N PRO A 110 13.84 -3.82 -1.79
CA PRO A 110 14.86 -3.88 -2.82
C PRO A 110 15.15 -2.48 -3.37
N ARG A 111 16.37 -2.01 -3.25
CA ARG A 111 16.81 -0.73 -3.85
C ARG A 111 16.83 -0.78 -5.38
N ARG A 112 17.00 -1.96 -5.95
CA ARG A 112 16.94 -2.22 -7.40
C ARG A 112 16.02 -3.41 -7.64
N ILE A 113 14.94 -3.17 -8.36
CA ILE A 113 13.95 -4.19 -8.67
C ILE A 113 14.49 -5.12 -9.75
N ALA A 114 14.60 -6.42 -9.44
CA ALA A 114 14.94 -7.48 -10.36
C ALA A 114 13.67 -8.19 -10.88
N ILE A 115 13.79 -8.93 -11.99
CA ILE A 115 12.70 -9.73 -12.56
C ILE A 115 12.18 -10.79 -11.54
N ALA A 116 13.10 -11.39 -10.78
CA ALA A 116 12.76 -12.36 -9.74
C ALA A 116 11.92 -11.76 -8.60
N HIS A 117 12.16 -10.48 -8.26
CA HIS A 117 11.32 -9.78 -7.27
C HIS A 117 9.88 -9.63 -7.77
N CYS A 118 9.68 -9.26 -9.05
CA CYS A 118 8.35 -9.12 -9.64
C CYS A 118 7.59 -10.45 -9.65
N ARG A 119 8.26 -11.57 -9.96
CA ARG A 119 7.65 -12.90 -9.91
C ARG A 119 7.19 -13.25 -8.49
N GLN A 120 8.07 -13.10 -7.51
CA GLN A 120 7.75 -13.40 -6.10
C GLN A 120 6.66 -12.48 -5.54
N LEU A 121 6.64 -11.21 -5.95
CA LEU A 121 5.55 -10.29 -5.62
C LEU A 121 4.21 -10.79 -6.16
N GLY A 122 4.16 -11.21 -7.43
CA GLY A 122 2.95 -11.78 -8.03
C GLY A 122 2.43 -12.99 -7.26
N GLU A 123 3.31 -13.94 -6.91
CA GLU A 123 2.95 -15.09 -6.09
C GLU A 123 2.44 -14.67 -4.69
N ALA A 124 3.12 -13.74 -4.03
CA ALA A 124 2.75 -13.27 -2.69
C ALA A 124 1.40 -12.56 -2.71
N LEU A 125 1.14 -11.71 -3.72
CA LEU A 125 -0.14 -11.03 -3.91
C LEU A 125 -1.28 -12.04 -4.14
N ALA A 126 -1.09 -13.03 -5.01
CA ALA A 126 -2.11 -14.04 -5.25
C ALA A 126 -2.41 -14.89 -4.00
N ARG A 127 -1.39 -15.19 -3.18
CA ARG A 127 -1.57 -15.86 -1.88
C ARG A 127 -2.33 -14.99 -0.88
N LEU A 128 -2.06 -13.67 -0.86
CA LEU A 128 -2.80 -12.71 -0.04
C LEU A 128 -4.28 -12.71 -0.43
N HIS A 129 -4.59 -12.63 -1.73
CA HIS A 129 -5.97 -12.67 -2.22
C HIS A 129 -6.67 -13.99 -1.89
N ALA A 130 -5.99 -15.12 -2.04
CA ALA A 130 -6.53 -16.42 -1.67
C ALA A 130 -6.78 -16.54 -0.17
N ALA A 131 -5.83 -16.08 0.66
CA ALA A 131 -5.96 -16.08 2.11
C ALA A 131 -7.05 -15.13 2.61
N GLY A 132 -7.30 -14.02 1.90
CA GLY A 132 -8.33 -13.04 2.22
C GLY A 132 -9.74 -13.39 1.74
N ALA A 133 -9.91 -14.50 1.00
CA ALA A 133 -11.18 -14.82 0.34
C ALA A 133 -12.37 -15.04 1.32
N ASP A 134 -12.10 -15.52 2.52
CA ASP A 134 -13.08 -15.76 3.59
C ASP A 134 -12.96 -14.75 4.75
N PHE A 135 -12.30 -13.59 4.54
CA PHE A 135 -12.24 -12.55 5.54
C PHE A 135 -13.61 -11.89 5.73
N GLY A 136 -14.16 -11.98 6.95
CA GLY A 136 -15.54 -11.62 7.25
C GLY A 136 -15.86 -10.13 7.33
N MET A 137 -14.87 -9.24 7.14
CA MET A 137 -15.08 -7.79 7.18
C MET A 137 -14.88 -7.18 5.79
N THR A 138 -15.59 -6.08 5.53
CA THR A 138 -15.44 -5.31 4.29
C THR A 138 -15.12 -3.86 4.60
N ARG A 139 -14.33 -3.23 3.73
CA ARG A 139 -14.03 -1.80 3.75
C ARG A 139 -13.99 -1.29 2.31
N ALA A 140 -14.79 -0.29 2.00
CA ALA A 140 -14.83 0.28 0.66
C ALA A 140 -13.48 0.95 0.31
N ASN A 141 -13.10 0.91 -0.96
CA ASN A 141 -11.94 1.65 -1.47
C ASN A 141 -12.25 3.15 -1.52
N SER A 142 -11.77 3.89 -0.54
CA SER A 142 -11.93 5.35 -0.47
C SER A 142 -11.13 6.10 -1.54
N LEU A 143 -10.19 5.44 -2.22
CA LEU A 143 -9.37 5.97 -3.31
C LEU A 143 -9.75 5.36 -4.67
N SER A 144 -11.05 5.13 -4.89
CA SER A 144 -11.65 4.80 -6.18
C SER A 144 -12.31 6.05 -6.79
N LEU A 145 -13.28 5.90 -7.67
CA LEU A 145 -13.89 6.98 -8.47
C LEU A 145 -14.32 8.21 -7.64
N ASP A 146 -15.02 8.00 -6.51
CA ASP A 146 -15.46 9.10 -5.65
C ASP A 146 -14.27 9.82 -4.99
N GLY A 147 -13.29 9.05 -4.52
CA GLY A 147 -12.07 9.59 -3.95
C GLY A 147 -11.26 10.40 -4.99
N TRP A 148 -11.19 9.91 -6.22
CA TRP A 148 -10.52 10.65 -7.30
C TRP A 148 -11.24 11.96 -7.62
N ARG A 149 -12.58 11.96 -7.65
CA ARG A 149 -13.36 13.19 -7.83
C ARG A 149 -13.06 14.21 -6.74
N ASN A 150 -13.01 13.76 -5.49
CA ASN A 150 -12.68 14.63 -4.35
C ASN A 150 -11.27 15.22 -4.47
N LEU A 151 -10.28 14.41 -4.84
CA LEU A 151 -8.89 14.86 -5.04
C LEU A 151 -8.76 15.84 -6.20
N ILE A 152 -9.44 15.60 -7.33
CA ILE A 152 -9.48 16.53 -8.45
C ILE A 152 -10.06 17.87 -8.00
N THR A 153 -11.20 17.87 -7.33
CA THR A 153 -11.83 19.10 -6.80
C THR A 153 -10.89 19.86 -5.87
N ALA A 154 -10.17 19.15 -5.00
CA ALA A 154 -9.25 19.76 -4.04
C ALA A 154 -7.97 20.34 -4.70
N THR A 155 -7.56 19.82 -5.87
CA THR A 155 -6.29 20.20 -6.51
C THR A 155 -6.45 21.04 -7.78
N GLN A 156 -7.62 21.09 -8.39
CA GLN A 156 -7.86 21.70 -9.70
C GLN A 156 -7.40 23.17 -9.81
N ALA A 157 -7.56 23.95 -8.74
CA ALA A 157 -7.19 25.37 -8.75
C ALA A 157 -5.67 25.61 -8.87
N GLN A 158 -4.85 24.63 -8.47
CA GLN A 158 -3.40 24.75 -8.42
C GLN A 158 -2.67 23.72 -9.32
N ALA A 159 -3.39 22.76 -9.92
CA ALA A 159 -2.78 21.69 -10.70
C ALA A 159 -1.90 22.23 -11.86
N ASP A 160 -2.33 23.32 -12.49
CA ASP A 160 -1.62 23.93 -13.62
C ASP A 160 -0.30 24.62 -13.20
N SER A 161 -0.08 24.88 -11.90
CA SER A 161 1.21 25.34 -11.39
C SER A 161 2.28 24.23 -11.42
N VAL A 162 1.85 22.96 -11.36
CA VAL A 162 2.74 21.79 -11.45
C VAL A 162 3.05 21.47 -12.92
N LYS A 163 2.03 21.53 -13.77
CA LYS A 163 2.16 21.35 -15.22
C LYS A 163 1.03 22.07 -15.93
N PRO A 164 1.32 22.98 -16.91
CA PRO A 164 0.30 23.66 -17.68
C PRO A 164 -0.69 22.70 -18.34
N GLY A 165 -2.00 22.95 -18.16
CA GLY A 165 -3.08 22.13 -18.69
C GLY A 165 -3.38 20.85 -17.91
N LEU A 166 -2.75 20.63 -16.77
CA LEU A 166 -2.95 19.42 -15.96
C LEU A 166 -4.37 19.32 -15.42
N ALA A 167 -4.96 20.42 -14.95
CA ALA A 167 -6.32 20.43 -14.43
C ALA A 167 -7.34 19.91 -15.45
N ALA A 168 -7.30 20.45 -16.69
CA ALA A 168 -8.19 20.01 -17.77
C ALA A 168 -7.95 18.55 -18.18
N ALA A 169 -6.69 18.12 -18.20
CA ALA A 169 -6.32 16.74 -18.53
C ALA A 169 -6.81 15.74 -17.47
N LEU A 170 -6.73 16.07 -16.18
CA LEU A 170 -7.24 15.24 -15.08
C LEU A 170 -8.76 15.10 -15.15
N GLU A 171 -9.47 16.19 -15.43
CA GLU A 171 -10.93 16.16 -15.59
C GLU A 171 -11.36 15.27 -16.77
N THR A 172 -10.68 15.41 -17.91
CA THR A 172 -10.93 14.59 -19.10
C THR A 172 -10.68 13.12 -18.83
N GLU A 173 -9.56 12.81 -18.17
CA GLU A 173 -9.17 11.45 -17.82
C GLU A 173 -10.17 10.81 -16.86
N TYR A 174 -10.55 11.53 -15.82
CA TYR A 174 -11.54 11.05 -14.87
C TYR A 174 -12.87 10.68 -15.55
N ARG A 175 -13.38 11.53 -16.43
CA ARG A 175 -14.62 11.25 -17.15
C ARG A 175 -14.52 10.00 -18.03
N ALA A 176 -13.39 9.83 -18.72
CA ALA A 176 -13.15 8.65 -19.54
C ALA A 176 -13.10 7.38 -18.69
N LEU A 177 -12.40 7.41 -17.54
CA LEU A 177 -12.31 6.28 -16.63
C LEU A 177 -13.65 5.99 -15.95
N ALA A 178 -14.38 7.01 -15.50
CA ALA A 178 -15.69 6.82 -14.87
C ALA A 178 -16.69 6.14 -15.82
N ALA A 179 -16.64 6.47 -17.13
CA ALA A 179 -17.47 5.84 -18.15
C ALA A 179 -17.07 4.40 -18.49
N ALA A 180 -15.77 4.07 -18.34
CA ALA A 180 -15.20 2.77 -18.72
C ALA A 180 -14.85 1.88 -17.50
N TRP A 181 -15.13 2.34 -16.27
CA TRP A 181 -14.70 1.60 -15.06
C TRP A 181 -15.36 0.23 -14.99
N PRO A 182 -14.58 -0.85 -14.90
CA PRO A 182 -15.13 -2.19 -14.99
C PRO A 182 -15.97 -2.54 -13.77
N SER A 183 -17.04 -3.29 -14.00
CA SER A 183 -17.91 -3.86 -12.97
C SER A 183 -17.98 -5.38 -13.10
N GLY A 184 -18.40 -6.06 -12.03
CA GLY A 184 -18.58 -7.52 -12.05
C GLY A 184 -17.29 -8.34 -12.07
N LEU A 185 -16.13 -7.72 -11.81
CA LEU A 185 -14.87 -8.43 -11.63
C LEU A 185 -14.85 -9.21 -10.31
N PRO A 186 -14.04 -10.27 -10.19
CA PRO A 186 -13.79 -10.92 -8.90
C PRO A 186 -13.26 -9.90 -7.88
N THR A 187 -13.96 -9.81 -6.74
CA THR A 187 -13.62 -8.88 -5.65
C THR A 187 -13.19 -9.63 -4.41
N GLY A 188 -12.43 -8.98 -3.57
CA GLY A 188 -11.98 -9.48 -2.28
C GLY A 188 -11.14 -8.44 -1.57
N VAL A 189 -10.44 -8.86 -0.52
CA VAL A 189 -9.47 -8.00 0.14
C VAL A 189 -8.28 -7.77 -0.78
N ILE A 190 -7.93 -6.51 -0.96
CA ILE A 190 -6.73 -6.06 -1.66
C ILE A 190 -5.85 -5.24 -0.71
N HIS A 191 -4.55 -5.22 -0.97
CA HIS A 191 -3.60 -4.40 -0.22
C HIS A 191 -3.66 -2.92 -0.65
N ALA A 192 -3.81 -2.72 -1.94
CA ALA A 192 -3.97 -1.43 -2.61
C ALA A 192 -2.77 -0.46 -2.51
N ASP A 193 -1.64 -0.87 -1.92
CA ASP A 193 -0.44 -0.02 -1.78
C ASP A 193 0.88 -0.83 -1.76
N LEU A 194 0.99 -1.92 -2.53
CA LEU A 194 2.20 -2.74 -2.60
C LEU A 194 3.30 -2.10 -3.45
N PHE A 195 3.83 -1.00 -2.95
CA PHE A 195 5.07 -0.39 -3.45
C PHE A 195 6.31 -1.18 -3.01
N PRO A 196 7.48 -0.96 -3.65
CA PRO A 196 8.71 -1.63 -3.26
C PRO A 196 9.09 -1.47 -1.80
N ASP A 197 8.82 -0.30 -1.18
CA ASP A 197 9.06 0.01 0.22
C ASP A 197 8.13 -0.74 1.19
N ASN A 198 7.04 -1.33 0.69
CA ASN A 198 6.10 -2.16 1.46
C ASN A 198 6.31 -3.68 1.27
N VAL A 199 7.37 -4.09 0.57
CA VAL A 199 7.68 -5.51 0.32
C VAL A 199 9.12 -5.80 0.72
N PHE A 200 9.29 -6.66 1.72
CA PHE A 200 10.60 -6.99 2.25
C PHE A 200 11.16 -8.28 1.65
N PHE A 201 12.47 -8.28 1.50
CA PHE A 201 13.25 -9.43 1.05
C PHE A 201 14.37 -9.71 2.04
N LEU A 202 14.62 -10.98 2.32
CA LEU A 202 15.79 -11.46 3.04
C LEU A 202 16.69 -12.21 2.05
N GLY A 203 17.78 -11.58 1.66
CA GLY A 203 18.52 -11.96 0.47
C GLY A 203 17.64 -11.85 -0.77
N ASP A 204 17.54 -12.94 -1.55
CA ASP A 204 16.75 -12.99 -2.78
C ASP A 204 15.30 -13.52 -2.58
N ARG A 205 14.87 -13.74 -1.34
CA ARG A 205 13.54 -14.28 -1.02
C ARG A 205 12.65 -13.24 -0.39
N LEU A 206 11.43 -13.11 -0.92
CA LEU A 206 10.41 -12.28 -0.29
C LEU A 206 10.15 -12.79 1.14
N SER A 207 10.30 -11.91 2.11
CA SER A 207 10.16 -12.21 3.54
C SER A 207 8.88 -11.64 4.16
N GLY A 208 8.26 -10.62 3.55
CA GLY A 208 7.00 -10.13 4.07
C GLY A 208 6.42 -8.92 3.34
N LEU A 209 5.14 -8.72 3.57
CA LEU A 209 4.36 -7.56 3.11
C LEU A 209 3.98 -6.72 4.33
N ILE A 210 4.14 -5.40 4.25
CA ILE A 210 3.86 -4.47 5.35
C ILE A 210 2.92 -3.35 4.87
N ASP A 211 2.44 -2.55 5.81
CA ASP A 211 1.64 -1.34 5.56
C ASP A 211 0.26 -1.61 4.93
N PHE A 212 -0.62 -2.28 5.68
CA PHE A 212 -1.98 -2.66 5.28
C PHE A 212 -3.01 -1.52 5.43
N TYR A 213 -2.60 -0.28 5.71
CA TYR A 213 -3.55 0.79 6.07
C TYR A 213 -4.33 1.39 4.89
N PHE A 214 -4.00 0.98 3.66
CA PHE A 214 -4.82 1.20 2.46
C PHE A 214 -5.67 -0.01 2.07
N ALA A 215 -5.49 -1.15 2.73
CA ALA A 215 -6.23 -2.36 2.41
C ALA A 215 -7.74 -2.12 2.44
N CYS A 216 -8.43 -2.70 1.48
CA CYS A 216 -9.87 -2.49 1.28
C CYS A 216 -10.47 -3.69 0.52
N THR A 217 -11.77 -3.64 0.28
CA THR A 217 -12.47 -4.62 -0.54
C THR A 217 -12.71 -4.02 -1.92
N ASP A 218 -12.05 -4.57 -2.96
CA ASP A 218 -12.16 -4.09 -4.34
C ASP A 218 -11.84 -5.24 -5.33
N ALA A 219 -11.80 -4.95 -6.63
CA ALA A 219 -11.40 -5.91 -7.66
C ALA A 219 -9.96 -6.40 -7.42
N LEU A 220 -9.77 -7.73 -7.37
CA LEU A 220 -8.46 -8.34 -7.13
C LEU A 220 -7.43 -7.92 -8.20
N SER A 221 -7.86 -7.81 -9.46
CA SER A 221 -7.03 -7.36 -10.57
C SER A 221 -6.62 -5.87 -10.48
N TYR A 222 -7.32 -5.05 -9.67
CA TYR A 222 -6.89 -3.67 -9.40
C TYR A 222 -5.60 -3.63 -8.57
N ASP A 223 -5.46 -4.53 -7.59
CA ASP A 223 -4.23 -4.63 -6.80
C ASP A 223 -3.02 -5.05 -7.66
N LEU A 224 -3.26 -5.95 -8.62
CA LEU A 224 -2.24 -6.33 -9.60
C LEU A 224 -1.86 -5.15 -10.52
N ALA A 225 -2.82 -4.30 -10.89
CA ALA A 225 -2.56 -3.06 -11.64
C ALA A 225 -1.75 -2.04 -10.82
N VAL A 226 -1.96 -1.96 -9.50
CA VAL A 226 -1.10 -1.16 -8.59
C VAL A 226 0.34 -1.66 -8.63
N CYS A 227 0.54 -2.99 -8.49
CA CYS A 227 1.88 -3.60 -8.56
C CYS A 227 2.55 -3.39 -9.93
N LEU A 228 1.82 -3.50 -11.04
CA LEU A 228 2.33 -3.21 -12.39
C LEU A 228 2.93 -1.80 -12.45
N ASN A 229 2.18 -0.81 -11.99
CA ASN A 229 2.64 0.58 -11.96
C ASN A 229 3.83 0.83 -11.02
N ALA A 230 3.84 0.18 -9.87
CA ALA A 230 4.87 0.43 -8.86
C ALA A 230 6.20 -0.29 -9.15
N TRP A 231 6.17 -1.47 -9.81
CA TRP A 231 7.33 -2.36 -9.94
C TRP A 231 7.87 -2.51 -11.35
N CYS A 232 7.06 -2.26 -12.38
CA CYS A 232 7.42 -2.63 -13.74
C CYS A 232 7.82 -1.44 -14.62
N PHE A 233 7.89 -0.23 -14.06
CA PHE A 233 8.43 0.93 -14.77
C PHE A 233 9.88 1.20 -14.34
N GLU A 234 10.72 1.54 -15.32
CA GLU A 234 12.12 1.90 -15.09
C GLU A 234 12.27 3.39 -14.72
N ALA A 235 13.48 3.79 -14.34
CA ALA A 235 13.77 5.17 -13.94
C ALA A 235 13.50 6.20 -15.06
N ASP A 236 13.61 5.78 -16.31
CA ASP A 236 13.29 6.59 -17.49
C ASP A 236 11.77 6.64 -17.79
N ARG A 237 10.96 6.00 -16.91
CA ARG A 237 9.49 5.91 -17.01
C ARG A 237 8.99 5.00 -18.13
N SER A 238 9.85 4.19 -18.74
CA SER A 238 9.44 3.14 -19.69
C SER A 238 8.94 1.90 -18.96
N LEU A 239 7.95 1.21 -19.54
CA LEU A 239 7.50 -0.08 -19.03
C LEU A 239 8.53 -1.16 -19.35
N ASN A 240 8.93 -1.92 -18.35
CA ASN A 240 9.71 -3.14 -18.52
C ASN A 240 8.76 -4.34 -18.65
N VAL A 241 8.50 -4.74 -19.89
CA VAL A 241 7.57 -5.85 -20.21
C VAL A 241 8.05 -7.17 -19.60
N THR A 242 9.35 -7.38 -19.43
CA THR A 242 9.88 -8.60 -18.82
C THR A 242 9.54 -8.67 -17.33
N LYS A 243 9.65 -7.55 -16.62
CA LYS A 243 9.21 -7.45 -15.23
C LYS A 243 7.68 -7.65 -15.11
N ALA A 244 6.91 -7.01 -15.98
CA ALA A 244 5.45 -7.13 -16.00
C ALA A 244 5.03 -8.59 -16.26
N ARG A 245 5.63 -9.25 -17.25
CA ARG A 245 5.39 -10.68 -17.53
C ARG A 245 5.72 -11.55 -16.32
N ALA A 246 6.83 -11.30 -15.64
CA ALA A 246 7.21 -12.05 -14.44
C ALA A 246 6.21 -11.86 -13.29
N LEU A 247 5.71 -10.65 -13.09
CA LEU A 247 4.65 -10.34 -12.12
C LEU A 247 3.38 -11.16 -12.39
N PHE A 248 2.88 -11.11 -13.62
CA PHE A 248 1.68 -11.86 -14.01
C PHE A 248 1.88 -13.36 -13.93
N GLN A 249 3.01 -13.89 -14.39
CA GLN A 249 3.34 -15.32 -14.27
C GLN A 249 3.40 -15.77 -12.81
N GLY A 250 3.98 -14.97 -11.93
CA GLY A 250 3.98 -15.23 -10.49
C GLY A 250 2.58 -15.30 -9.91
N TYR A 251 1.75 -14.31 -10.25
CA TYR A 251 0.36 -14.28 -9.82
C TYR A 251 -0.44 -15.48 -10.29
N GLU A 252 -0.35 -15.80 -11.59
CA GLU A 252 -1.08 -16.90 -12.22
C GLU A 252 -0.58 -18.29 -11.84
N ALA A 253 0.61 -18.40 -11.27
CA ALA A 253 1.07 -19.66 -10.66
C ALA A 253 0.23 -20.06 -9.42
N VAL A 254 -0.50 -19.11 -8.82
CA VAL A 254 -1.35 -19.33 -7.63
C VAL A 254 -2.82 -19.13 -7.95
N ARG A 255 -3.18 -18.07 -8.68
CA ARG A 255 -4.55 -17.71 -9.03
C ARG A 255 -4.64 -17.31 -10.51
N THR A 256 -5.38 -18.04 -11.29
CA THR A 256 -5.62 -17.73 -12.71
C THR A 256 -6.50 -16.51 -12.86
N LEU A 257 -6.08 -15.56 -13.70
CA LEU A 257 -6.92 -14.42 -14.07
C LEU A 257 -8.03 -14.87 -15.03
N THR A 258 -9.24 -14.41 -14.76
CA THR A 258 -10.38 -14.60 -15.68
C THR A 258 -10.17 -13.76 -16.95
N GLN A 259 -10.88 -14.09 -18.02
CA GLN A 259 -10.85 -13.30 -19.25
C GLN A 259 -11.32 -11.84 -19.00
N ALA A 260 -12.32 -11.66 -18.14
CA ALA A 260 -12.80 -10.32 -17.77
C ALA A 260 -11.72 -9.50 -17.04
N GLU A 261 -10.98 -10.11 -16.12
CA GLU A 261 -9.88 -9.44 -15.43
C GLU A 261 -8.75 -9.06 -16.39
N ARG A 262 -8.37 -9.96 -17.32
CA ARG A 262 -7.35 -9.67 -18.35
C ARG A 262 -7.77 -8.51 -19.25
N ALA A 263 -9.02 -8.50 -19.70
CA ALA A 263 -9.58 -7.42 -20.53
C ALA A 263 -9.67 -6.09 -19.78
N ALA A 264 -9.88 -6.11 -18.46
CA ALA A 264 -10.00 -4.91 -17.64
C ALA A 264 -8.64 -4.30 -17.24
N LEU A 265 -7.53 -5.05 -17.32
CA LEU A 265 -6.22 -4.60 -16.84
C LEU A 265 -5.77 -3.24 -17.42
N PRO A 266 -5.94 -2.91 -18.71
CA PRO A 266 -5.57 -1.59 -19.22
C PRO A 266 -6.29 -0.45 -18.50
N VAL A 267 -7.59 -0.57 -18.30
CA VAL A 267 -8.41 0.44 -17.60
C VAL A 267 -8.03 0.51 -16.12
N LEU A 268 -7.81 -0.63 -15.47
CA LEU A 268 -7.39 -0.68 -14.06
C LEU A 268 -5.99 -0.10 -13.85
N ALA A 269 -5.03 -0.39 -14.73
CA ALA A 269 -3.68 0.17 -14.69
C ALA A 269 -3.69 1.69 -14.89
N ARG A 270 -4.52 2.16 -15.84
CA ARG A 270 -4.76 3.58 -16.09
C ARG A 270 -5.40 4.27 -14.88
N GLY A 271 -6.41 3.64 -14.24
CA GLY A 271 -7.03 4.14 -13.01
C GLY A 271 -6.09 4.15 -11.81
N SER A 272 -5.28 3.11 -11.65
CA SER A 272 -4.22 3.08 -10.63
C SER A 272 -3.22 4.23 -10.84
N ALA A 273 -2.80 4.48 -12.09
CA ALA A 273 -1.91 5.59 -12.38
C ALA A 273 -2.55 6.95 -12.05
N LEU A 274 -3.84 7.15 -12.36
CA LEU A 274 -4.57 8.36 -11.98
C LEU A 274 -4.66 8.51 -10.46
N ARG A 275 -4.99 7.44 -9.73
CA ARG A 275 -5.03 7.47 -8.25
C ARG A 275 -3.74 8.02 -7.66
N PHE A 276 -2.60 7.43 -8.02
CA PHE A 276 -1.32 7.84 -7.45
C PHE A 276 -0.82 9.20 -7.96
N LEU A 277 -1.19 9.60 -9.17
CA LEU A 277 -1.00 10.97 -9.63
C LEU A 277 -1.76 11.95 -8.74
N LEU A 278 -3.03 11.69 -8.45
CA LEU A 278 -3.89 12.58 -7.66
C LEU A 278 -3.46 12.67 -6.20
N THR A 279 -3.13 11.55 -5.54
CA THR A 279 -2.66 11.56 -4.15
C THR A 279 -1.33 12.29 -4.02
N ARG A 280 -0.38 12.04 -4.93
CA ARG A 280 0.90 12.75 -4.95
C ARG A 280 0.75 14.23 -5.29
N LEU A 281 -0.17 14.59 -6.19
CA LEU A 281 -0.47 15.99 -6.52
C LEU A 281 -1.04 16.70 -5.31
N TYR A 282 -1.97 16.08 -4.60
CA TYR A 282 -2.52 16.63 -3.37
C TYR A 282 -1.43 16.85 -2.31
N ASP A 283 -0.58 15.86 -2.06
CA ASP A 283 0.53 15.97 -1.12
C ASP A 283 1.53 17.04 -1.56
N TRP A 284 1.84 17.14 -2.85
CA TRP A 284 2.75 18.14 -3.41
C TRP A 284 2.26 19.56 -3.19
N LEU A 285 0.98 19.81 -3.40
CA LEU A 285 0.36 21.13 -3.27
C LEU A 285 0.10 21.53 -1.81
N ASN A 286 -0.04 20.57 -0.91
CA ASN A 286 -0.35 20.81 0.51
C ASN A 286 0.81 20.50 1.45
N HIS A 287 2.02 20.32 0.90
CA HIS A 287 3.20 20.00 1.69
C HIS A 287 3.62 21.18 2.57
N PRO A 288 3.73 21.00 3.91
CA PRO A 288 4.26 22.04 4.77
C PRO A 288 5.74 22.34 4.40
N PRO A 289 6.12 23.63 4.26
CA PRO A 289 7.49 23.99 3.88
C PRO A 289 8.58 23.46 4.83
N GLU A 290 8.21 23.18 6.08
CA GLU A 290 9.10 22.74 7.16
C GLU A 290 9.15 21.20 7.31
N ALA A 291 8.37 20.45 6.52
CA ALA A 291 8.36 19.00 6.61
C ALA A 291 9.65 18.39 6.02
N PHE A 292 10.30 17.52 6.78
CA PHE A 292 11.56 16.87 6.39
C PHE A 292 11.41 15.90 5.22
N VAL A 293 10.25 15.30 5.04
CA VAL A 293 9.96 14.36 3.94
C VAL A 293 9.39 15.14 2.77
N LYS A 294 10.12 15.20 1.66
CA LYS A 294 9.60 15.80 0.43
C LYS A 294 8.55 14.90 -0.20
N PRO A 295 7.44 15.46 -0.70
CA PRO A 295 6.43 14.69 -1.41
C PRO A 295 7.02 14.09 -2.69
N LYS A 296 6.54 12.90 -3.07
CA LYS A 296 6.94 12.22 -4.31
C LYS A 296 6.42 13.02 -5.52
N ASP A 297 7.25 13.12 -6.58
CA ASP A 297 6.88 13.84 -7.82
C ASP A 297 5.61 13.25 -8.46
N PRO A 298 4.51 14.03 -8.60
CA PRO A 298 3.30 13.57 -9.25
C PRO A 298 3.49 13.30 -10.75
N LEU A 299 4.44 13.96 -11.40
CA LEU A 299 4.67 13.82 -12.85
C LEU A 299 5.29 12.46 -13.23
N GLU A 300 5.82 11.71 -12.27
CA GLU A 300 6.17 10.30 -12.48
C GLU A 300 4.91 9.50 -12.89
N TYR A 301 3.82 9.66 -12.14
CA TYR A 301 2.57 8.96 -12.44
C TYR A 301 1.79 9.56 -13.61
N TRP A 302 1.99 10.84 -13.91
CA TRP A 302 1.53 11.42 -15.16
C TRP A 302 2.12 10.70 -16.37
N ALA A 303 3.42 10.41 -16.37
CA ALA A 303 4.06 9.68 -17.46
C ALA A 303 3.51 8.25 -17.60
N LYS A 304 3.31 7.52 -16.49
CA LYS A 304 2.69 6.19 -16.47
C LYS A 304 1.26 6.23 -17.00
N LEU A 305 0.47 7.21 -16.58
CA LEU A 305 -0.89 7.43 -17.08
C LEU A 305 -0.90 7.64 -18.60
N ARG A 306 -0.02 8.49 -19.12
CA ARG A 306 0.13 8.73 -20.57
C ARG A 306 0.50 7.46 -21.33
N PHE A 307 1.35 6.60 -20.77
CA PHE A 307 1.65 5.30 -21.36
C PHE A 307 0.37 4.44 -21.45
N HIS A 308 -0.37 4.30 -20.36
CA HIS A 308 -1.58 3.47 -20.33
C HIS A 308 -2.70 3.98 -21.22
N GLN A 309 -2.77 5.28 -21.52
CA GLN A 309 -3.75 5.84 -22.46
C GLN A 309 -3.56 5.30 -23.89
N GLY A 310 -2.38 4.81 -24.23
CA GLY A 310 -2.08 4.20 -25.53
C GLY A 310 -2.12 2.66 -25.52
N VAL A 311 -2.64 2.05 -24.45
CA VAL A 311 -2.70 0.58 -24.32
C VAL A 311 -4.13 0.10 -24.53
N ASP A 312 -4.35 -0.73 -25.54
CA ASP A 312 -5.66 -1.27 -25.89
C ASP A 312 -5.94 -2.62 -25.22
N ASP A 313 -4.91 -3.42 -24.99
CA ASP A 313 -5.05 -4.77 -24.39
C ASP A 313 -3.87 -5.16 -23.49
N GLY A 314 -4.03 -6.30 -22.80
CA GLY A 314 -3.03 -6.82 -21.87
C GLY A 314 -1.74 -7.32 -22.52
N ALA A 315 -1.70 -7.53 -23.86
CA ALA A 315 -0.49 -7.99 -24.55
C ALA A 315 0.64 -6.96 -24.45
N ALA A 316 0.30 -5.66 -24.37
CA ALA A 316 1.27 -4.60 -24.12
C ALA A 316 2.03 -4.76 -22.79
N TYR A 317 1.45 -5.48 -21.82
CA TYR A 317 2.07 -5.80 -20.53
C TYR A 317 2.75 -7.18 -20.54
N GLY A 318 2.73 -7.90 -21.68
CA GLY A 318 3.28 -9.24 -21.80
C GLY A 318 2.36 -10.35 -21.25
N LEU A 319 1.07 -10.08 -21.08
CA LEU A 319 0.04 -11.09 -20.89
C LEU A 319 -0.21 -11.81 -22.21
N ALA A 320 -0.16 -13.14 -22.16
CA ALA A 320 -0.47 -13.99 -23.33
C ALA A 320 -1.99 -14.24 -23.41
#